data_f51212a0c4fe8ebb100581801006057d
#
_entry.id   f51212a0c4fe8ebb100581801006057d
#
_cell.length_a   1.000
_cell.length_b   1.000
_cell.length_c   1.000
_cell.angle_alpha   90.00
_cell.angle_beta   90.00
_cell.angle_gamma   90.00
#
_symmetry.space_group_name_H-M   'P 1'
#
loop_
_entity.id
_entity.type
_entity.pdbx_description
1 polymer ?
#
loop_
_entity_poly.entity_id
_entity_poly.type
_entity_poly.pdbx_seq_one_letter_code
_entity_poly.pdbx_strand_id
1 'polypeptide(L)'
;MELADECERIAALDGIGVEGIFTHLSVADSDSEEDNLYTERQTELICSLKEELSRRGKGGWCMHFLNSAGAAYHFDPRSELARIGIMLYGLKPDGKRELALPIEPVMELKACVSQVKTVEA
;
A
#
# COMPACT_ATOMS: atom_id res chain seq x y z
N MET A 1 7.52 21.15 1.42
CA MET A 1 8.74 21.81 0.96
C MET A 1 9.96 20.95 1.22
N GLU A 2 10.29 20.65 2.45
CA GLU A 2 11.43 19.81 2.85
C GLU A 2 11.50 18.44 2.15
N LEU A 3 10.38 17.74 1.98
CA LEU A 3 10.36 16.41 1.33
C LEU A 3 10.63 16.48 -0.19
N ALA A 4 10.16 17.51 -0.87
CA ALA A 4 10.46 17.70 -2.28
C ALA A 4 11.95 18.04 -2.51
N ASP A 5 12.56 18.82 -1.61
CA ASP A 5 13.98 19.13 -1.64
C ASP A 5 14.82 17.86 -1.46
N GLU A 6 14.40 16.96 -0.57
CA GLU A 6 15.04 15.66 -0.36
C GLU A 6 14.93 14.75 -1.59
N CYS A 7 13.76 14.70 -2.23
CA CYS A 7 13.57 13.96 -3.48
C CYS A 7 14.51 14.47 -4.59
N GLU A 8 14.67 15.77 -4.74
CA GLU A 8 15.59 16.36 -5.70
C GLU A 8 17.05 16.06 -5.37
N ARG A 9 17.42 16.10 -4.09
CA ARG A 9 18.75 15.75 -3.61
C ARG A 9 19.12 14.31 -3.95
N ILE A 10 18.17 13.38 -3.75
CA ILE A 10 18.37 11.96 -4.12
C ILE A 10 18.51 11.82 -5.64
N ALA A 11 17.66 12.49 -6.40
CA ALA A 11 17.69 12.43 -7.86
C ALA A 11 18.97 13.05 -8.49
N ALA A 12 19.69 13.86 -7.73
CA ALA A 12 20.96 14.47 -8.15
C ALA A 12 22.19 13.61 -7.86
N LEU A 13 22.03 12.45 -7.20
CA LEU A 13 23.13 11.54 -6.90
C LEU A 13 23.60 10.80 -8.17
N ASP A 14 24.93 10.70 -8.34
CA ASP A 14 25.50 9.98 -9.45
C ASP A 14 25.13 8.48 -9.42
N GLY A 15 24.75 7.94 -10.57
CA GLY A 15 24.39 6.53 -10.73
C GLY A 15 23.00 6.16 -10.23
N ILE A 16 22.16 7.13 -9.80
CA ILE A 16 20.78 6.91 -9.38
C ILE A 16 19.81 7.52 -10.40
N GLY A 17 18.87 6.70 -10.89
CA GLY A 17 17.71 7.14 -11.65
C GLY A 17 16.45 7.01 -10.81
N VAL A 18 15.77 8.12 -10.48
CA VAL A 18 14.50 8.09 -9.77
C VAL A 18 13.38 7.93 -10.78
N GLU A 19 12.66 6.80 -10.73
CA GLU A 19 11.54 6.50 -11.62
C GLU A 19 10.19 6.87 -11.01
N GLY A 20 10.11 6.96 -9.68
CA GLY A 20 8.85 7.26 -9.02
C GLY A 20 8.96 7.51 -7.53
N ILE A 21 7.81 7.84 -6.95
CA ILE A 21 7.62 8.04 -5.50
C ILE A 21 6.44 7.19 -5.02
N PHE A 22 6.52 6.72 -3.80
CA PHE A 22 5.39 5.99 -3.21
C PHE A 22 5.27 6.23 -1.71
N THR A 23 4.08 5.95 -1.20
CA THR A 23 3.82 5.72 0.23
C THR A 23 3.11 4.39 0.42
N HIS A 24 3.15 3.84 1.64
CA HIS A 24 2.38 2.66 2.01
C HIS A 24 1.25 3.08 2.96
N LEU A 25 0.00 2.88 2.54
CA LEU A 25 -1.16 3.16 3.38
C LEU A 25 -1.14 2.22 4.59
N SER A 26 -1.06 2.79 5.79
CA SER A 26 -0.76 2.03 7.00
C SER A 26 -1.98 1.37 7.65
N VAL A 27 -3.18 1.94 7.44
CA VAL A 27 -4.44 1.50 8.08
C VAL A 27 -5.62 1.39 7.11
N ALA A 28 -5.34 1.25 5.82
CA ALA A 28 -6.37 1.16 4.78
C ALA A 28 -7.23 -0.12 4.87
N ASP A 29 -6.82 -1.09 5.66
CA ASP A 29 -7.55 -2.31 5.98
C ASP A 29 -8.52 -2.16 7.17
N SER A 30 -8.51 -1.02 7.86
CA SER A 30 -9.45 -0.69 8.92
C SER A 30 -10.75 -0.08 8.37
N ASP A 31 -11.85 -0.28 9.12
CA ASP A 31 -13.17 0.30 8.85
C ASP A 31 -13.54 1.44 9.81
N SER A 32 -12.64 1.82 10.72
CA SER A 32 -12.86 2.92 11.65
C SER A 32 -12.82 4.28 10.95
N GLU A 33 -13.64 5.23 11.43
CA GLU A 33 -13.65 6.60 10.89
C GLU A 33 -12.29 7.30 11.06
N GLU A 34 -11.62 7.09 12.18
CA GLU A 34 -10.29 7.66 12.47
C GLU A 34 -9.25 7.17 11.47
N ASP A 35 -9.22 5.86 11.18
CA ASP A 35 -8.28 5.25 10.25
C ASP A 35 -8.58 5.64 8.79
N ASN A 36 -9.86 5.80 8.45
CA ASN A 36 -10.26 6.32 7.15
C ASN A 36 -9.75 7.74 6.94
N LEU A 37 -9.95 8.64 7.92
CA LEU A 37 -9.41 10.00 7.89
C LEU A 37 -7.88 10.01 7.84
N TYR A 38 -7.21 9.09 8.52
CA TYR A 38 -5.76 8.95 8.45
C TYR A 38 -5.30 8.53 7.05
N THR A 39 -5.99 7.56 6.44
CA THR A 39 -5.73 7.09 5.06
C THR A 39 -5.92 8.22 4.04
N GLU A 40 -6.99 8.98 4.14
CA GLU A 40 -7.23 10.16 3.30
C GLU A 40 -6.10 11.19 3.45
N ARG A 41 -5.70 11.49 4.67
CA ARG A 41 -4.60 12.44 4.95
C ARG A 41 -3.27 11.95 4.38
N GLN A 42 -2.96 10.67 4.47
CA GLN A 42 -1.79 10.06 3.84
C GLN A 42 -1.82 10.22 2.31
N THR A 43 -2.96 9.97 1.70
CA THR A 43 -3.18 10.10 0.26
C THR A 43 -2.99 11.55 -0.20
N GLU A 44 -3.60 12.51 0.48
CA GLU A 44 -3.46 13.93 0.14
C GLU A 44 -2.01 14.44 0.28
N LEU A 45 -1.26 13.95 1.26
CA LEU A 45 0.15 14.32 1.43
C LEU A 45 1.01 13.88 0.24
N ILE A 46 0.86 12.65 -0.25
CA ILE A 46 1.65 12.19 -1.39
C ILE A 46 1.20 12.86 -2.69
N CYS A 47 -0.09 13.14 -2.86
CA CYS A 47 -0.59 13.88 -4.00
C CYS A 47 -0.04 15.31 -4.03
N SER A 48 -0.03 16.01 -2.90
CA SER A 48 0.55 17.34 -2.77
C SER A 48 2.06 17.33 -3.07
N LEU A 49 2.78 16.30 -2.65
CA LEU A 49 4.19 16.13 -3.00
C LEU A 49 4.37 15.97 -4.52
N LYS A 50 3.55 15.14 -5.18
CA LYS A 50 3.59 14.94 -6.63
C LYS A 50 3.34 16.25 -7.39
N GLU A 51 2.38 17.05 -6.95
CA GLU A 51 2.10 18.38 -7.53
C GLU A 51 3.30 19.31 -7.40
N GLU A 52 3.93 19.34 -6.21
CA GLU A 52 5.13 20.15 -5.99
C GLU A 52 6.29 19.71 -6.88
N LEU A 53 6.55 18.40 -6.95
CA LEU A 53 7.58 17.84 -7.84
C LEU A 53 7.29 18.13 -9.32
N SER A 54 6.02 18.09 -9.73
CA SER A 54 5.60 18.43 -11.09
C SER A 54 5.90 19.91 -11.42
N ARG A 55 5.63 20.82 -10.48
CA ARG A 55 5.98 22.24 -10.63
C ARG A 55 7.49 22.49 -10.75
N ARG A 56 8.30 21.59 -10.18
CA ARG A 56 9.76 21.61 -10.24
C ARG A 56 10.35 20.84 -11.45
N GLY A 57 9.50 20.42 -12.40
CA GLY A 57 9.92 19.69 -13.60
C GLY A 57 10.18 18.19 -13.41
N LYS A 58 9.74 17.62 -12.28
CA LYS A 58 9.82 16.16 -11.97
C LYS A 58 8.48 15.45 -12.18
N GLY A 59 7.59 15.98 -12.99
CA GLY A 59 6.25 15.43 -13.21
C GLY A 59 6.20 14.06 -13.85
N GLY A 60 7.28 13.60 -14.51
CA GLY A 60 7.38 12.28 -15.13
C GLY A 60 7.62 11.12 -14.15
N TRP A 61 7.87 11.37 -12.86
CA TRP A 61 8.02 10.31 -11.88
C TRP A 61 6.67 9.65 -11.59
N CYS A 62 6.64 8.32 -11.65
CA CYS A 62 5.46 7.53 -11.32
C CYS A 62 5.09 7.71 -9.84
N MET A 63 3.81 7.96 -9.54
CA MET A 63 3.33 8.02 -8.15
C MET A 63 2.39 6.86 -7.86
N HIS A 64 2.64 6.15 -6.75
CA HIS A 64 1.73 5.08 -6.35
C HIS A 64 1.65 4.90 -4.83
N PHE A 65 0.46 4.63 -4.34
CA PHE A 65 0.20 4.45 -2.91
C PHE A 65 -0.77 3.31 -2.57
N LEU A 66 -1.50 2.77 -3.56
CA LEU A 66 -2.45 1.70 -3.31
C LEU A 66 -1.73 0.38 -2.99
N ASN A 67 -1.97 -0.16 -1.80
CA ASN A 67 -1.75 -1.55 -1.42
C ASN A 67 -3.03 -2.37 -1.67
N SER A 68 -3.11 -3.63 -1.27
CA SER A 68 -4.31 -4.46 -1.46
C SER A 68 -5.56 -3.83 -0.85
N ALA A 69 -5.49 -3.30 0.37
CA ALA A 69 -6.60 -2.63 1.03
C ALA A 69 -6.96 -1.31 0.35
N GLY A 70 -5.96 -0.49 0.02
CA GLY A 70 -6.16 0.75 -0.72
C GLY A 70 -6.85 0.53 -2.06
N ALA A 71 -6.42 -0.49 -2.81
CA ALA A 71 -7.04 -0.83 -4.09
C ALA A 71 -8.48 -1.34 -3.95
N ALA A 72 -8.78 -2.07 -2.86
CA ALA A 72 -10.10 -2.65 -2.62
C ALA A 72 -11.11 -1.67 -2.05
N TYR A 73 -10.68 -0.78 -1.14
CA TYR A 73 -11.58 0.01 -0.30
C TYR A 73 -11.40 1.52 -0.40
N HIS A 74 -10.25 1.98 -0.92
CA HIS A 74 -9.88 3.39 -1.05
C HIS A 74 -9.32 3.70 -2.43
N PHE A 75 -9.95 3.13 -3.48
CA PHE A 75 -9.46 3.33 -4.84
C PHE A 75 -9.39 4.81 -5.20
N ASP A 76 -8.20 5.23 -5.67
CA ASP A 76 -7.94 6.58 -6.11
C ASP A 76 -7.18 6.54 -7.44
N PRO A 77 -7.74 7.11 -8.52
CA PRO A 77 -7.11 7.08 -9.85
C PRO A 77 -5.84 7.92 -9.95
N ARG A 78 -5.51 8.73 -8.95
CA ARG A 78 -4.24 9.46 -8.87
C ARG A 78 -3.04 8.55 -8.62
N SER A 79 -3.27 7.34 -8.08
CA SER A 79 -2.24 6.31 -7.96
C SER A 79 -2.05 5.60 -9.30
N GLU A 80 -0.89 5.78 -9.92
CA GLU A 80 -0.58 5.25 -11.26
C GLU A 80 -0.38 3.72 -11.25
N LEU A 81 -0.11 3.12 -10.08
CA LEU A 81 0.05 1.69 -9.86
C LEU A 81 -0.63 1.24 -8.56
N ALA A 82 -1.00 -0.03 -8.50
CA ALA A 82 -1.39 -0.72 -7.28
C ALA A 82 -0.40 -1.85 -6.97
N ARG A 83 0.05 -1.91 -5.73
CA ARG A 83 0.94 -2.97 -5.23
C ARG A 83 0.10 -4.02 -4.52
N ILE A 84 -0.43 -4.95 -5.29
CA ILE A 84 -1.28 -6.02 -4.78
C ILE A 84 -0.39 -7.08 -4.11
N GLY A 85 -0.57 -7.26 -2.81
CA GLY A 85 0.10 -8.27 -1.99
C GLY A 85 -0.84 -9.40 -1.58
N ILE A 86 -1.50 -9.26 -0.43
CA ILE A 86 -2.30 -10.33 0.17
C ILE A 86 -3.46 -10.80 -0.73
N MET A 87 -4.07 -9.90 -1.49
CA MET A 87 -5.14 -10.28 -2.42
C MET A 87 -4.65 -11.17 -3.57
N LEU A 88 -3.37 -11.10 -3.95
CA LEU A 88 -2.78 -11.99 -4.96
C LEU A 88 -2.80 -13.45 -4.49
N TYR A 89 -2.74 -13.66 -3.17
CA TYR A 89 -2.85 -15.00 -2.56
C TYR A 89 -4.29 -15.42 -2.26
N GLY A 90 -5.27 -14.66 -2.74
CA GLY A 90 -6.69 -14.95 -2.55
C GLY A 90 -7.22 -14.65 -1.15
N LEU A 91 -6.53 -13.79 -0.40
CA LEU A 91 -6.93 -13.40 0.96
C LEU A 91 -7.46 -11.96 0.96
N LYS A 92 -8.57 -11.74 1.65
CA LYS A 92 -9.13 -10.40 1.85
C LYS A 92 -8.17 -9.56 2.72
N PRO A 93 -7.98 -8.26 2.41
CA PRO A 93 -7.13 -7.37 3.22
C PRO A 93 -7.62 -7.21 4.66
N ASP A 94 -8.94 -7.22 4.86
CA ASP A 94 -9.57 -7.41 6.16
C ASP A 94 -10.49 -8.64 6.11
N GLY A 95 -10.79 -9.20 7.26
CA GLY A 95 -11.66 -10.40 7.34
C GLY A 95 -13.15 -10.09 7.27
N LYS A 96 -13.58 -8.84 7.11
CA LYS A 96 -14.96 -8.40 7.34
C LYS A 96 -15.67 -7.90 6.08
N ARG A 97 -15.02 -6.98 5.33
CA ARG A 97 -15.64 -6.32 4.18
C ARG A 97 -15.70 -7.23 2.95
N GLU A 98 -16.76 -7.10 2.19
CA GLU A 98 -16.86 -7.80 0.91
C GLU A 98 -16.01 -7.10 -0.16
N LEU A 99 -15.44 -7.91 -1.05
CA LEU A 99 -14.69 -7.44 -2.20
C LEU A 99 -15.60 -7.39 -3.43
N ALA A 100 -15.40 -6.41 -4.28
CA ALA A 100 -16.08 -6.33 -5.57
C ALA A 100 -15.68 -7.47 -6.53
N LEU A 101 -14.51 -8.09 -6.31
CA LEU A 101 -14.00 -9.20 -7.09
C LEU A 101 -14.00 -10.49 -6.26
N PRO A 102 -14.46 -11.62 -6.82
CA PRO A 102 -14.29 -12.92 -6.18
C PRO A 102 -12.81 -13.29 -6.18
N ILE A 103 -12.28 -13.64 -5.02
CA ILE A 103 -10.92 -14.16 -4.86
C ILE A 103 -10.97 -15.47 -4.09
N GLU A 104 -10.08 -16.39 -4.43
CA GLU A 104 -9.98 -17.69 -3.78
C GLU A 104 -8.56 -17.91 -3.24
N PRO A 105 -8.41 -18.44 -2.00
CA PRO A 105 -7.10 -18.76 -1.45
C PRO A 105 -6.33 -19.73 -2.34
N VAL A 106 -5.09 -19.37 -2.71
CA VAL A 106 -4.19 -20.20 -3.53
C VAL A 106 -3.17 -20.97 -2.67
N MET A 107 -3.17 -20.73 -1.34
CA MET A 107 -2.26 -21.38 -0.40
C MET A 107 -3.04 -22.17 0.66
N GLU A 108 -2.55 -23.34 0.98
CA GLU A 108 -3.04 -24.16 2.08
C GLU A 108 -1.86 -24.64 2.94
N LEU A 109 -1.93 -24.38 4.25
CA LEU A 109 -0.95 -24.91 5.20
C LEU A 109 -1.48 -26.21 5.79
N LYS A 110 -0.76 -27.32 5.58
CA LYS A 110 -1.11 -28.64 6.11
C LYS A 110 -0.07 -29.09 7.13
N ALA A 111 -0.55 -29.74 8.19
CA ALA A 111 0.30 -30.40 9.18
C ALA A 111 -0.32 -31.75 9.58
N CYS A 112 0.54 -32.72 9.88
CA CYS A 112 0.14 -33.99 10.45
C CYS A 112 0.53 -34.03 11.92
N VAL A 113 -0.37 -34.54 12.78
CA VAL A 113 -0.06 -34.79 14.18
C VAL A 113 0.88 -35.97 14.26
N SER A 114 2.11 -35.75 14.73
CA SER A 114 3.13 -36.80 14.87
C SER A 114 3.17 -37.42 16.25
N GLN A 115 2.63 -36.74 17.27
CA GLN A 115 2.60 -37.24 18.65
C GLN A 115 1.47 -36.55 19.43
N VAL A 116 0.78 -37.35 20.25
CA VAL A 116 -0.18 -36.87 21.26
C VAL A 116 0.23 -37.47 22.60
N LYS A 117 0.29 -36.62 23.64
CA LYS A 117 0.53 -37.05 25.01
C LYS A 117 -0.30 -36.22 25.99
N THR A 118 -0.71 -36.83 27.08
CA THR A 118 -1.31 -36.13 28.22
C THR A 118 -0.18 -35.64 29.13
N VAL A 119 -0.25 -34.38 29.55
CA VAL A 119 0.61 -33.80 30.60
C VAL A 119 -0.27 -33.49 31.79
N GLU A 120 0.18 -33.92 32.97
CA GLU A 120 -0.46 -33.52 34.21
C GLU A 120 -0.14 -32.03 34.50
N ALA A 121 -1.14 -31.32 35.07
CA ALA A 121 -1.03 -29.90 35.36
C ALA A 121 -0.15 -29.62 36.57
#